data_ddd7c62097db10279b7723e65b4e39c1
#
_entry.id   ddd7c62097db10279b7723e65b4e39c1
#
_cell.length_a   1.000
_cell.length_b   1.000
_cell.length_c   1.000
_cell.angle_alpha   90.00
_cell.angle_beta   90.00
_cell.angle_gamma   90.00
#
_symmetry.space_group_name_H-M   'P 1'
#
loop_
_entity.id
_entity.type
_entity.pdbx_description
1 polymer ?
#
loop_
_entity_poly.entity_id
_entity_poly.type
_entity_poly.pdbx_seq_one_letter_code
_entity_poly.pdbx_strand_id
1 'polypeptide(L)'
;MKTSDFNYDLPEELIAQTPACPRDSSRLLVYHRNTGAIEHRIFHDVVDYLNPGDVLVVNQTRVIPARLYGVKEGTGGAIEFLLLRRLNLTDWEVILKPGKKAKPGARFVFGEGELRAEVLSMAEDGGRTVRFEYEGVFEDVLDRLGQMPLPPYIHEKLEDKTRYQTVYAKVDGSAAAPTAGLHFTPELLERVRAKGVEIVPVLLHVGLGTFRPVKEEDVANHHMHSEYYEVTPEQAERINAARARGGRVVCVGTTSVRTLETVATEDGIVHPGSGFTQIFITPGVPIKAVDALITNFHLPQSTLLMLISALMGRENALHTYEIAVKERYRFFSFGDAMMITD
;
A
#
# COMPACT_ATOMS: atom_id res chain seq x y z
N MET A 1 0.76 24.41 -6.45
CA MET A 1 0.34 23.76 -5.19
C MET A 1 1.60 23.29 -4.48
N LYS A 2 1.74 23.63 -3.21
CA LYS A 2 2.92 23.28 -2.43
C LYS A 2 2.68 22.03 -1.59
N THR A 3 3.72 21.26 -1.34
CA THR A 3 3.67 20.11 -0.44
C THR A 3 3.26 20.53 0.98
N SER A 4 3.71 21.71 1.41
CA SER A 4 3.32 22.31 2.70
C SER A 4 1.82 22.63 2.82
N ASP A 5 1.08 22.75 1.70
CA ASP A 5 -0.38 22.93 1.70
C ASP A 5 -1.15 21.73 2.26
N PHE A 6 -0.46 20.57 2.40
CA PHE A 6 -0.99 19.31 2.94
C PHE A 6 -0.42 18.98 4.32
N ASN A 7 -0.01 20.00 5.06
CA ASN A 7 0.50 19.82 6.41
C ASN A 7 -0.63 19.84 7.44
N TYR A 8 -0.49 19.03 8.47
CA TYR A 8 -1.28 19.07 9.70
C TYR A 8 -0.41 18.60 10.87
N ASP A 9 -0.76 18.98 12.09
CA ASP A 9 -0.01 18.57 13.27
C ASP A 9 -0.42 17.14 13.69
N LEU A 10 0.54 16.23 13.66
CA LEU A 10 0.36 14.85 14.07
C LEU A 10 1.25 14.54 15.27
N PRO A 11 0.67 14.34 16.48
CA PRO A 11 1.40 13.85 17.63
C PRO A 11 1.98 12.44 17.37
N GLU A 12 3.24 12.24 17.70
CA GLU A 12 3.96 10.97 17.44
C GLU A 12 3.29 9.78 18.15
N GLU A 13 2.71 10.00 19.33
CA GLU A 13 2.03 8.96 20.11
C GLU A 13 0.74 8.43 19.41
N LEU A 14 0.21 9.12 18.40
CA LEU A 14 -0.92 8.64 17.61
C LEU A 14 -0.50 7.68 16.49
N ILE A 15 0.79 7.54 16.20
CA ILE A 15 1.30 6.60 15.21
C ILE A 15 1.25 5.19 15.79
N ALA A 16 0.35 4.36 15.26
CA ALA A 16 0.13 3.01 15.77
C ALA A 16 1.35 2.11 15.56
N GLN A 17 1.85 1.51 16.62
CA GLN A 17 2.96 0.57 16.57
C GLN A 17 2.51 -0.89 16.44
N THR A 18 1.29 -1.19 16.87
CA THR A 18 0.70 -2.53 16.86
C THR A 18 -0.71 -2.52 16.25
N PRO A 19 -1.10 -3.59 15.52
CA PRO A 19 -2.44 -3.68 14.94
C PRO A 19 -3.51 -3.93 16.01
N ALA A 20 -4.75 -3.47 15.73
CA ALA A 20 -5.90 -3.80 16.56
C ALA A 20 -6.17 -5.32 16.57
N CYS A 21 -6.69 -5.84 17.67
CA CYS A 21 -7.07 -7.25 17.80
C CYS A 21 -8.46 -7.35 18.45
N PRO A 22 -9.44 -7.96 17.75
CA PRO A 22 -9.41 -8.42 16.35
C PRO A 22 -9.18 -7.27 15.36
N ARG A 23 -8.88 -7.59 14.08
CA ARG A 23 -8.52 -6.58 13.05
C ARG A 23 -9.62 -5.54 12.85
N ASP A 24 -10.88 -5.98 12.83
CA ASP A 24 -12.08 -5.19 12.58
C ASP A 24 -12.61 -4.44 13.81
N SER A 25 -11.88 -4.51 14.94
CA SER A 25 -12.14 -3.68 16.13
C SER A 25 -11.48 -2.30 16.10
N SER A 26 -10.71 -1.99 15.07
CA SER A 26 -10.19 -0.64 14.85
C SER A 26 -11.34 0.37 14.69
N ARG A 27 -11.08 1.64 14.96
CA ARG A 27 -12.09 2.68 14.74
C ARG A 27 -12.25 2.98 13.26
N LEU A 28 -13.44 3.45 12.88
CA LEU A 28 -13.78 3.91 11.54
C LEU A 28 -14.34 5.32 11.62
N LEU A 29 -13.70 6.27 10.95
CA LEU A 29 -14.25 7.59 10.71
C LEU A 29 -14.90 7.57 9.33
N VAL A 30 -16.21 7.87 9.25
CA VAL A 30 -16.94 7.96 7.98
C VAL A 30 -17.16 9.43 7.66
N TYR A 31 -16.68 9.85 6.48
CA TYR A 31 -16.88 11.19 5.94
C TYR A 31 -17.86 11.14 4.77
N HIS A 32 -18.96 11.88 4.87
CA HIS A 32 -19.98 12.02 3.83
C HIS A 32 -19.69 13.24 2.96
N ARG A 33 -19.32 13.04 1.70
CA ARG A 33 -18.95 14.12 0.77
C ARG A 33 -20.11 15.07 0.49
N ASN A 34 -21.34 14.54 0.40
CA ASN A 34 -22.53 15.33 0.07
C ASN A 34 -22.93 16.33 1.16
N THR A 35 -22.65 16.01 2.42
CA THR A 35 -23.10 16.79 3.59
C THR A 35 -21.97 17.39 4.40
N GLY A 36 -20.73 16.86 4.25
CA GLY A 36 -19.61 17.14 5.13
C GLY A 36 -19.72 16.50 6.50
N ALA A 37 -20.72 15.65 6.73
CA ALA A 37 -20.95 15.00 8.02
C ALA A 37 -19.83 13.97 8.31
N ILE A 38 -19.48 13.88 9.60
CA ILE A 38 -18.50 12.91 10.10
C ILE A 38 -19.20 12.03 11.12
N GLU A 39 -19.02 10.72 10.98
CA GLU A 39 -19.46 9.72 11.93
C GLU A 39 -18.28 8.95 12.51
N HIS A 40 -18.39 8.56 13.77
CA HIS A 40 -17.40 7.73 14.47
C HIS A 40 -18.00 6.36 14.73
N ARG A 41 -17.34 5.32 14.19
CA ARG A 41 -17.78 3.93 14.19
C ARG A 41 -16.63 2.99 14.56
N ILE A 42 -16.94 1.71 14.60
CA ILE A 42 -15.95 0.63 14.61
C ILE A 42 -15.90 0.00 13.22
N PHE A 43 -14.75 -0.51 12.80
CA PHE A 43 -14.54 -0.96 11.42
C PHE A 43 -15.52 -2.05 10.98
N HIS A 44 -15.94 -2.93 11.86
CA HIS A 44 -16.93 -3.97 11.52
C HIS A 44 -18.29 -3.40 11.08
N ASP A 45 -18.58 -2.11 11.36
CA ASP A 45 -19.79 -1.41 10.92
C ASP A 45 -19.69 -0.95 9.45
N VAL A 46 -18.53 -1.11 8.80
CA VAL A 46 -18.32 -0.72 7.38
C VAL A 46 -19.37 -1.34 6.47
N VAL A 47 -19.87 -2.52 6.81
CA VAL A 47 -20.96 -3.20 6.08
C VAL A 47 -22.22 -2.35 5.98
N ASP A 48 -22.51 -1.52 6.97
CA ASP A 48 -23.72 -0.69 6.99
C ASP A 48 -23.68 0.42 5.94
N TYR A 49 -22.49 0.81 5.51
CA TYR A 49 -22.22 1.84 4.48
C TYR A 49 -22.09 1.27 3.06
N LEU A 50 -22.19 -0.05 2.88
CA LEU A 50 -22.21 -0.71 1.59
C LEU A 50 -23.63 -1.07 1.19
N ASN A 51 -23.95 -1.01 -0.11
CA ASN A 51 -25.28 -1.33 -0.63
C ASN A 51 -25.25 -2.62 -1.46
N PRO A 52 -26.35 -3.38 -1.49
CA PRO A 52 -26.48 -4.48 -2.44
C PRO A 52 -26.22 -4.01 -3.89
N GLY A 53 -25.35 -4.73 -4.60
CA GLY A 53 -24.96 -4.35 -5.97
C GLY A 53 -23.69 -3.51 -6.05
N ASP A 54 -23.16 -2.98 -4.94
CA ASP A 54 -21.83 -2.36 -4.90
C ASP A 54 -20.75 -3.40 -5.22
N VAL A 55 -19.60 -2.92 -5.70
CA VAL A 55 -18.39 -3.73 -5.85
C VAL A 55 -17.29 -3.20 -4.93
N LEU A 56 -16.75 -4.07 -4.09
CA LEU A 56 -15.62 -3.79 -3.22
C LEU A 56 -14.33 -4.23 -3.91
N VAL A 57 -13.50 -3.28 -4.31
CA VAL A 57 -12.24 -3.53 -5.03
C VAL A 57 -11.09 -3.59 -4.02
N VAL A 58 -10.39 -4.72 -3.99
CA VAL A 58 -9.31 -5.00 -3.04
C VAL A 58 -8.00 -5.31 -3.77
N ASN A 59 -6.87 -4.97 -3.17
CA ASN A 59 -5.56 -5.29 -3.72
C ASN A 59 -5.06 -6.63 -3.16
N GLN A 60 -4.99 -7.67 -4.00
CA GLN A 60 -4.60 -9.04 -3.62
C GLN A 60 -3.08 -9.26 -3.53
N THR A 61 -2.28 -8.20 -3.59
CA THR A 61 -0.83 -8.33 -3.46
C THR A 61 -0.43 -8.92 -2.12
N ARG A 62 0.60 -9.78 -2.13
CA ARG A 62 1.17 -10.39 -0.94
C ARG A 62 2.57 -9.85 -0.69
N VAL A 63 2.83 -9.45 0.54
CA VAL A 63 4.15 -8.99 0.96
C VAL A 63 5.09 -10.17 1.07
N ILE A 64 6.25 -10.06 0.41
CA ILE A 64 7.33 -11.01 0.57
C ILE A 64 8.24 -10.60 1.75
N PRO A 65 8.94 -11.51 2.42
CA PRO A 65 9.90 -11.18 3.47
C PRO A 65 11.17 -10.57 2.85
N ALA A 66 11.01 -9.37 2.29
CA ALA A 66 11.95 -8.70 1.41
C ALA A 66 13.18 -8.13 2.10
N ARG A 67 13.26 -8.16 3.44
CA ARG A 67 14.40 -7.65 4.20
C ARG A 67 15.34 -8.77 4.59
N LEU A 68 16.56 -8.74 4.10
CA LEU A 68 17.59 -9.73 4.36
C LEU A 68 18.77 -9.11 5.10
N TYR A 69 19.27 -9.81 6.11
CA TYR A 69 20.49 -9.44 6.84
C TYR A 69 21.60 -10.43 6.55
N GLY A 70 22.73 -9.91 6.14
CA GLY A 70 23.89 -10.71 5.76
C GLY A 70 25.19 -10.03 6.09
N VAL A 71 26.28 -10.60 5.61
CA VAL A 71 27.63 -10.09 5.79
C VAL A 71 28.37 -10.01 4.46
N LYS A 72 29.26 -9.03 4.34
CA LYS A 72 30.14 -8.91 3.18
C LYS A 72 31.16 -10.02 3.19
N GLU A 73 31.27 -10.75 2.08
CA GLU A 73 32.24 -11.81 1.91
C GLU A 73 33.68 -11.29 2.08
N GLY A 74 34.51 -12.02 2.78
CA GLY A 74 35.91 -11.69 3.05
C GLY A 74 36.15 -10.70 4.19
N THR A 75 35.19 -9.76 4.49
CA THR A 75 35.39 -8.75 5.55
C THR A 75 34.44 -8.91 6.74
N GLY A 76 33.37 -9.70 6.61
CA GLY A 76 32.37 -9.90 7.68
C GLY A 76 31.51 -8.67 8.00
N GLY A 77 31.63 -7.59 7.22
CA GLY A 77 30.88 -6.35 7.49
C GLY A 77 29.39 -6.56 7.29
N ALA A 78 28.57 -6.26 8.32
CA ALA A 78 27.12 -6.38 8.28
C ALA A 78 26.50 -5.54 7.15
N ILE A 79 25.44 -6.10 6.53
CA ILE A 79 24.67 -5.48 5.47
C ILE A 79 23.19 -5.83 5.61
N GLU A 80 22.33 -4.88 5.29
CA GLU A 80 20.90 -5.08 5.10
C GLU A 80 20.57 -4.93 3.61
N PHE A 81 19.88 -5.92 3.07
CA PHE A 81 19.29 -5.85 1.73
C PHE A 81 17.77 -5.70 1.87
N LEU A 82 17.22 -4.86 1.03
CA LEU A 82 15.79 -4.69 0.89
C LEU A 82 15.41 -4.91 -0.56
N LEU A 83 14.76 -6.02 -0.84
CA LEU A 83 14.31 -6.40 -2.17
C LEU A 83 13.20 -5.46 -2.64
N LEU A 84 13.31 -4.93 -3.86
CA LEU A 84 12.34 -4.00 -4.42
C LEU A 84 11.56 -4.63 -5.57
N ARG A 85 12.29 -5.19 -6.55
CA ARG A 85 11.69 -5.73 -7.78
C ARG A 85 12.54 -6.86 -8.31
N ARG A 86 11.87 -7.95 -8.68
CA ARG A 86 12.47 -9.07 -9.40
C ARG A 86 12.64 -8.70 -10.88
N LEU A 87 13.82 -8.86 -11.43
CA LEU A 87 14.11 -8.61 -12.85
C LEU A 87 14.04 -9.90 -13.67
N ASN A 88 14.52 -11.01 -13.07
CA ASN A 88 14.46 -12.36 -13.61
C ASN A 88 14.59 -13.38 -12.47
N LEU A 89 14.85 -14.64 -12.75
CA LEU A 89 14.92 -15.69 -11.74
C LEU A 89 15.96 -15.41 -10.65
N THR A 90 17.08 -14.77 -10.98
CA THR A 90 18.19 -14.53 -10.06
C THR A 90 18.46 -13.06 -9.76
N ASP A 91 18.10 -12.16 -10.67
CA ASP A 91 18.49 -10.76 -10.57
C ASP A 91 17.35 -9.90 -9.98
N TRP A 92 17.71 -9.05 -9.03
CA TRP A 92 16.80 -8.19 -8.31
C TRP A 92 17.30 -6.76 -8.20
N GLU A 93 16.38 -5.81 -8.24
CA GLU A 93 16.63 -4.46 -7.75
C GLU A 93 16.48 -4.44 -6.23
N VAL A 94 17.47 -3.85 -5.56
CA VAL A 94 17.53 -3.81 -4.10
C VAL A 94 18.04 -2.47 -3.60
N ILE A 95 17.68 -2.11 -2.36
CA ILE A 95 18.37 -1.08 -1.57
C ILE A 95 19.26 -1.77 -0.56
N LEU A 96 20.45 -1.22 -0.36
CA LEU A 96 21.47 -1.76 0.54
C LEU A 96 21.83 -0.75 1.63
N LYS A 97 21.99 -1.24 2.83
CA LYS A 97 22.39 -0.41 3.98
C LYS A 97 23.48 -1.12 4.81
N PRO A 98 24.69 -0.51 4.95
CA PRO A 98 25.17 0.76 4.42
C PRO A 98 25.58 0.66 2.93
N GLY A 99 25.00 1.52 2.07
CA GLY A 99 25.21 1.48 0.61
C GLY A 99 26.64 1.75 0.12
N LYS A 100 27.46 2.46 0.91
CA LYS A 100 28.86 2.79 0.55
C LYS A 100 29.77 1.56 0.37
N LYS A 101 29.41 0.43 0.99
CA LYS A 101 30.19 -0.82 0.95
C LYS A 101 29.83 -1.73 -0.23
N ALA A 102 28.76 -1.42 -0.96
CA ALA A 102 28.16 -2.24 -1.99
C ALA A 102 28.43 -1.66 -3.40
N LYS A 103 29.69 -1.74 -3.85
CA LYS A 103 30.08 -1.42 -5.23
C LYS A 103 29.90 -2.63 -6.14
N PRO A 104 29.78 -2.46 -7.47
CA PRO A 104 29.76 -3.58 -8.42
C PRO A 104 30.91 -4.56 -8.16
N GLY A 105 30.61 -5.86 -8.22
CA GLY A 105 31.53 -6.95 -7.86
C GLY A 105 31.61 -7.29 -6.37
N ALA A 106 30.97 -6.50 -5.47
CA ALA A 106 30.90 -6.85 -4.06
C ALA A 106 29.98 -8.06 -3.84
N ARG A 107 30.44 -9.02 -3.03
CA ARG A 107 29.71 -10.24 -2.70
C ARG A 107 29.30 -10.28 -1.25
N PHE A 108 28.14 -10.88 -1.00
CA PHE A 108 27.50 -10.97 0.31
C PHE A 108 26.94 -12.36 0.54
N VAL A 109 26.89 -12.76 1.81
CA VAL A 109 26.43 -14.06 2.28
C VAL A 109 25.33 -13.86 3.31
N PHE A 110 24.26 -14.64 3.19
CA PHE A 110 23.11 -14.64 4.09
C PHE A 110 22.90 -16.04 4.67
N GLY A 111 22.39 -16.10 5.91
CA GLY A 111 22.27 -17.35 6.64
C GLY A 111 23.65 -18.01 6.85
N GLU A 112 23.70 -19.31 6.75
CA GLU A 112 24.96 -20.09 6.82
C GLU A 112 25.60 -20.30 5.44
N GLY A 113 25.28 -19.43 4.45
CA GLY A 113 25.80 -19.51 3.08
C GLY A 113 24.79 -20.07 2.07
N GLU A 114 23.58 -20.34 2.48
CA GLU A 114 22.48 -20.85 1.64
C GLU A 114 21.96 -19.82 0.62
N LEU A 115 22.24 -18.53 0.84
CA LEU A 115 21.97 -17.46 -0.10
C LEU A 115 23.20 -16.57 -0.23
N ARG A 116 23.61 -16.30 -1.46
CA ARG A 116 24.69 -15.37 -1.78
C ARG A 116 24.20 -14.32 -2.75
N ALA A 117 24.81 -13.14 -2.75
CA ALA A 117 24.50 -12.09 -3.70
C ALA A 117 25.76 -11.40 -4.21
N GLU A 118 25.74 -11.03 -5.48
CA GLU A 118 26.76 -10.19 -6.12
C GLU A 118 26.11 -8.91 -6.66
N VAL A 119 26.71 -7.76 -6.39
CA VAL A 119 26.26 -6.48 -6.94
C VAL A 119 26.71 -6.39 -8.40
N LEU A 120 25.76 -6.27 -9.32
CA LEU A 120 26.02 -6.16 -10.76
C LEU A 120 26.18 -4.69 -11.18
N SER A 121 25.29 -3.81 -10.71
CA SER A 121 25.27 -2.40 -11.09
C SER A 121 24.70 -1.51 -10.00
N MET A 122 24.87 -0.19 -10.17
CA MET A 122 24.33 0.86 -9.31
C MET A 122 23.45 1.77 -10.14
N ALA A 123 22.27 2.10 -9.63
CA ALA A 123 21.39 3.12 -10.18
C ALA A 123 21.68 4.51 -9.58
N GLU A 124 21.26 5.56 -10.28
CA GLU A 124 21.46 6.96 -9.86
C GLU A 124 20.75 7.29 -8.54
N ASP A 125 19.60 6.68 -8.28
CA ASP A 125 18.82 6.85 -7.05
C ASP A 125 19.37 6.12 -5.83
N GLY A 126 20.52 5.45 -6.00
CA GLY A 126 21.17 4.66 -4.94
C GLY A 126 20.72 3.21 -4.87
N GLY A 127 19.82 2.76 -5.74
CA GLY A 127 19.48 1.35 -5.94
C GLY A 127 20.64 0.51 -6.46
N ARG A 128 20.52 -0.79 -6.36
CA ARG A 128 21.48 -1.76 -6.90
C ARG A 128 20.74 -2.84 -7.64
N THR A 129 21.33 -3.32 -8.73
CA THR A 129 20.99 -4.63 -9.29
C THR A 129 21.94 -5.65 -8.71
N VAL A 130 21.38 -6.71 -8.14
CA VAL A 130 22.13 -7.81 -7.56
C VAL A 130 21.70 -9.12 -8.20
N ARG A 131 22.63 -10.06 -8.30
CA ARG A 131 22.37 -11.44 -8.66
C ARG A 131 22.45 -12.30 -7.42
N PHE A 132 21.41 -13.10 -7.18
CA PHE A 132 21.38 -14.09 -6.13
C PHE A 132 21.81 -15.46 -6.65
N GLU A 133 22.60 -16.16 -5.83
CA GLU A 133 22.98 -17.56 -5.98
C GLU A 133 22.35 -18.36 -4.83
N TYR A 134 21.53 -19.37 -5.14
CA TYR A 134 20.81 -20.19 -4.18
C TYR A 134 20.47 -21.55 -4.79
N GLU A 135 20.10 -22.52 -3.95
CA GLU A 135 19.58 -23.80 -4.37
C GLU A 135 18.09 -23.92 -4.08
N GLY A 136 17.33 -24.56 -4.97
CA GLY A 136 15.89 -24.77 -4.84
C GLY A 136 15.04 -23.59 -5.27
N VAL A 137 13.97 -23.30 -4.49
CA VAL A 137 13.01 -22.24 -4.75
C VAL A 137 13.40 -21.00 -3.96
N PHE A 138 13.52 -19.85 -4.63
CA PHE A 138 13.96 -18.59 -4.01
C PHE A 138 13.01 -18.14 -2.89
N GLU A 139 11.73 -18.31 -3.09
CA GLU A 139 10.68 -17.97 -2.14
C GLU A 139 10.85 -18.74 -0.82
N ASP A 140 11.20 -20.02 -0.88
CA ASP A 140 11.46 -20.84 0.32
C ASP A 140 12.71 -20.34 1.08
N VAL A 141 13.73 -19.88 0.35
CA VAL A 141 14.92 -19.26 0.96
C VAL A 141 14.56 -17.94 1.64
N LEU A 142 13.74 -17.11 0.97
CA LEU A 142 13.25 -15.86 1.54
C LEU A 142 12.41 -16.07 2.79
N ASP A 143 11.54 -17.08 2.81
CA ASP A 143 10.70 -17.39 3.98
C ASP A 143 11.53 -17.76 5.23
N ARG A 144 12.68 -18.43 5.02
CA ARG A 144 13.60 -18.78 6.10
C ARG A 144 14.47 -17.60 6.57
N LEU A 145 15.07 -16.86 5.63
CA LEU A 145 16.08 -15.84 5.93
C LEU A 145 15.51 -14.42 6.02
N GLY A 146 14.40 -14.16 5.34
CA GLY A 146 13.83 -12.84 5.20
C GLY A 146 12.98 -12.41 6.38
N GLN A 147 12.88 -11.12 6.55
CA GLN A 147 11.99 -10.48 7.50
C GLN A 147 10.99 -9.59 6.76
N MET A 148 9.79 -9.47 7.36
CA MET A 148 8.75 -8.57 6.84
C MET A 148 9.27 -7.13 6.85
N PRO A 149 9.20 -6.43 5.70
CA PRO A 149 9.72 -5.08 5.57
C PRO A 149 8.73 -4.05 6.13
N LEU A 150 8.58 -4.02 7.46
CA LEU A 150 7.72 -3.03 8.11
C LEU A 150 8.15 -1.60 7.75
N PRO A 151 7.20 -0.67 7.65
CA PRO A 151 7.48 0.74 7.44
C PRO A 151 8.42 1.32 8.52
N PRO A 152 9.23 2.34 8.19
CA PRO A 152 10.27 2.85 9.08
C PRO A 152 9.75 3.50 10.37
N TYR A 153 8.48 3.87 10.42
CA TYR A 153 7.83 4.45 11.60
C TYR A 153 7.28 3.40 12.58
N ILE A 154 7.32 2.11 12.22
CA ILE A 154 7.02 1.00 13.12
C ILE A 154 8.33 0.51 13.71
N HIS A 155 8.51 0.74 15.00
CA HIS A 155 9.71 0.36 15.74
C HIS A 155 9.50 -0.92 16.56
N GLU A 156 8.25 -1.24 16.87
CA GLU A 156 7.88 -2.45 17.59
C GLU A 156 8.05 -3.70 16.71
N LYS A 157 8.59 -4.75 17.31
CA LYS A 157 8.74 -6.04 16.62
C LYS A 157 7.38 -6.70 16.44
N LEU A 158 7.06 -7.04 15.21
CA LEU A 158 5.86 -7.80 14.90
C LEU A 158 6.07 -9.28 15.23
N GLU A 159 5.42 -9.78 16.28
CA GLU A 159 5.51 -11.18 16.69
C GLU A 159 4.89 -12.13 15.65
N ASP A 160 3.71 -11.77 15.16
CA ASP A 160 2.99 -12.53 14.12
C ASP A 160 3.11 -11.83 12.76
N LYS A 161 3.95 -12.39 11.89
CA LYS A 161 4.18 -11.87 10.52
C LYS A 161 2.89 -11.78 9.70
N THR A 162 1.88 -12.61 9.97
CA THR A 162 0.60 -12.61 9.25
C THR A 162 -0.23 -11.35 9.49
N ARG A 163 0.08 -10.60 10.57
CA ARG A 163 -0.60 -9.35 10.89
C ARG A 163 -0.27 -8.22 9.90
N TYR A 164 0.82 -8.32 9.14
CA TYR A 164 1.18 -7.41 8.06
C TYR A 164 0.84 -8.00 6.67
N GLN A 165 -0.21 -8.83 6.60
CA GLN A 165 -0.82 -9.36 5.38
C GLN A 165 -2.32 -9.17 5.43
N THR A 166 -2.94 -8.88 4.29
CA THR A 166 -4.40 -8.93 4.16
C THR A 166 -4.87 -10.39 4.14
N VAL A 167 -6.09 -10.64 4.59
CA VAL A 167 -6.68 -11.99 4.59
C VAL A 167 -6.97 -12.52 3.18
N TYR A 168 -6.88 -11.66 2.16
CA TYR A 168 -7.06 -11.99 0.75
C TYR A 168 -5.76 -11.86 -0.08
N ALA A 169 -4.61 -11.73 0.57
CA ALA A 169 -3.32 -11.69 -0.10
C ALA A 169 -3.04 -13.00 -0.84
N LYS A 170 -2.72 -12.90 -2.15
CA LYS A 170 -2.58 -14.07 -3.03
C LYS A 170 -1.34 -14.04 -3.91
N VAL A 171 -0.98 -12.89 -4.46
CA VAL A 171 0.08 -12.75 -5.48
C VAL A 171 1.30 -12.13 -4.85
N ASP A 172 2.39 -12.92 -4.75
CA ASP A 172 3.67 -12.47 -4.18
C ASP A 172 4.33 -11.37 -5.04
N GLY A 173 5.05 -10.44 -4.38
CA GLY A 173 5.85 -9.45 -5.09
C GLY A 173 5.85 -8.06 -4.46
N SER A 174 5.11 -7.82 -3.39
CA SER A 174 5.02 -6.52 -2.74
C SER A 174 6.08 -6.36 -1.65
N ALA A 175 6.68 -5.17 -1.58
CA ALA A 175 7.54 -4.78 -0.48
C ALA A 175 6.76 -4.15 0.70
N ALA A 176 5.48 -3.84 0.53
CA ALA A 176 4.61 -3.31 1.57
C ALA A 176 3.17 -3.82 1.44
N ALA A 177 2.47 -3.94 2.56
CA ALA A 177 1.06 -4.34 2.55
C ALA A 177 0.14 -3.20 2.08
N PRO A 178 -0.98 -3.51 1.39
CA PRO A 178 -2.07 -2.56 1.18
C PRO A 178 -2.86 -2.40 2.49
N THR A 179 -2.37 -1.53 3.37
CA THR A 179 -2.68 -1.55 4.81
C THR A 179 -4.14 -1.29 5.16
N ALA A 180 -4.90 -0.60 4.31
CA ALA A 180 -6.35 -0.47 4.50
C ALA A 180 -7.09 -1.82 4.48
N GLY A 181 -6.54 -2.81 3.81
CA GLY A 181 -7.07 -4.18 3.81
C GLY A 181 -6.79 -4.96 5.08
N LEU A 182 -5.88 -4.50 5.93
CA LEU A 182 -5.55 -5.17 7.19
C LEU A 182 -6.70 -5.15 8.21
N HIS A 183 -7.66 -4.26 8.04
CA HIS A 183 -8.85 -4.18 8.90
C HIS A 183 -9.85 -5.30 8.67
N PHE A 184 -9.84 -5.93 7.49
CA PHE A 184 -10.80 -6.98 7.17
C PHE A 184 -10.42 -8.32 7.81
N THR A 185 -11.46 -8.99 8.32
CA THR A 185 -11.42 -10.40 8.71
C THR A 185 -12.14 -11.26 7.66
N PRO A 186 -11.90 -12.59 7.60
CA PRO A 186 -12.68 -13.47 6.74
C PRO A 186 -14.19 -13.35 7.00
N GLU A 187 -14.58 -13.30 8.27
CA GLU A 187 -15.97 -13.19 8.72
C GLU A 187 -16.63 -11.89 8.25
N LEU A 188 -15.89 -10.78 8.32
CA LEU A 188 -16.39 -9.49 7.83
C LEU A 188 -16.58 -9.51 6.31
N LEU A 189 -15.67 -10.13 5.55
CA LEU A 189 -15.82 -10.31 4.10
C LEU A 189 -17.02 -11.17 3.73
N GLU A 190 -17.33 -12.22 4.52
CA GLU A 190 -18.55 -13.01 4.32
C GLU A 190 -19.81 -12.17 4.58
N ARG A 191 -19.83 -11.31 5.60
CA ARG A 191 -20.92 -10.37 5.83
C ARG A 191 -21.10 -9.39 4.66
N VAL A 192 -20.00 -8.91 4.08
CA VAL A 192 -20.02 -8.04 2.87
C VAL A 192 -20.65 -8.80 1.70
N ARG A 193 -20.24 -10.05 1.44
CA ARG A 193 -20.84 -10.89 0.39
C ARG A 193 -22.32 -11.18 0.63
N ALA A 194 -22.66 -11.51 1.86
CA ALA A 194 -24.05 -11.80 2.27
C ALA A 194 -24.99 -10.58 2.07
N LYS A 195 -24.44 -9.37 2.14
CA LYS A 195 -25.19 -8.13 1.82
C LYS A 195 -25.43 -7.92 0.32
N GLY A 196 -24.86 -8.75 -0.54
CA GLY A 196 -24.96 -8.63 -2.00
C GLY A 196 -23.92 -7.69 -2.61
N VAL A 197 -22.81 -7.49 -1.93
CA VAL A 197 -21.65 -6.73 -2.42
C VAL A 197 -20.64 -7.70 -3.04
N GLU A 198 -20.26 -7.43 -4.26
CA GLU A 198 -19.27 -8.23 -4.96
C GLU A 198 -17.85 -7.80 -4.54
N ILE A 199 -16.95 -8.77 -4.29
CA ILE A 199 -15.54 -8.48 -3.98
C ILE A 199 -14.69 -8.84 -5.19
N VAL A 200 -14.02 -7.82 -5.76
CA VAL A 200 -13.17 -7.98 -6.94
C VAL A 200 -11.73 -7.65 -6.58
N PRO A 201 -10.81 -8.65 -6.64
CA PRO A 201 -9.40 -8.39 -6.44
C PRO A 201 -8.77 -7.77 -7.67
N VAL A 202 -7.89 -6.81 -7.48
CA VAL A 202 -6.95 -6.28 -8.48
C VAL A 202 -5.53 -6.42 -7.95
N LEU A 203 -4.51 -6.13 -8.74
CA LEU A 203 -3.12 -6.22 -8.32
C LEU A 203 -2.40 -4.89 -8.47
N LEU A 204 -1.70 -4.49 -7.43
CA LEU A 204 -0.64 -3.49 -7.47
C LEU A 204 0.43 -3.88 -6.44
N HIS A 205 1.64 -4.11 -6.90
CA HIS A 205 2.78 -4.37 -6.02
C HIS A 205 3.30 -3.06 -5.46
N VAL A 206 3.12 -2.88 -4.15
CA VAL A 206 3.50 -1.66 -3.43
C VAL A 206 5.01 -1.64 -3.21
N GLY A 207 5.65 -0.61 -3.74
CA GLY A 207 7.06 -0.32 -3.49
C GLY A 207 7.28 0.46 -2.20
N LEU A 208 8.51 0.45 -1.70
CA LEU A 208 8.88 1.21 -0.49
C LEU A 208 8.88 2.73 -0.69
N GLY A 209 8.81 3.18 -1.93
CA GLY A 209 8.69 4.60 -2.25
C GLY A 209 7.47 5.26 -1.62
N THR A 210 6.40 4.49 -1.41
CA THR A 210 5.16 4.96 -0.75
C THR A 210 5.38 5.50 0.66
N PHE A 211 6.46 5.07 1.35
CA PHE A 211 6.80 5.55 2.69
C PHE A 211 7.85 6.66 2.71
N ARG A 212 8.34 7.11 1.54
CA ARG A 212 9.28 8.22 1.47
C ARG A 212 8.52 9.54 1.52
N PRO A 213 8.96 10.50 2.37
CA PRO A 213 8.40 11.84 2.34
C PRO A 213 8.62 12.49 0.97
N VAL A 214 7.66 13.29 0.53
CA VAL A 214 7.83 14.18 -0.64
C VAL A 214 8.92 15.20 -0.28
N LYS A 215 9.94 15.32 -1.13
CA LYS A 215 11.06 16.24 -0.91
C LYS A 215 10.89 17.56 -1.65
N GLU A 216 10.16 17.51 -2.73
CA GLU A 216 9.88 18.64 -3.58
C GLU A 216 8.86 19.57 -2.91
N GLU A 217 9.15 20.88 -2.87
CA GLU A 217 8.21 21.85 -2.32
C GLU A 217 7.02 22.07 -3.26
N ASP A 218 7.25 22.08 -4.57
CA ASP A 218 6.19 22.14 -5.57
C ASP A 218 5.74 20.73 -5.95
N VAL A 219 4.47 20.43 -5.68
CA VAL A 219 3.84 19.13 -5.97
C VAL A 219 3.98 18.73 -7.45
N ALA A 220 3.99 19.72 -8.38
CA ALA A 220 4.12 19.47 -9.81
C ALA A 220 5.49 18.86 -10.20
N ASN A 221 6.51 19.02 -9.37
CA ASN A 221 7.86 18.51 -9.62
C ASN A 221 8.08 17.12 -9.02
N HIS A 222 7.10 16.58 -8.28
CA HIS A 222 7.23 15.28 -7.67
C HIS A 222 7.04 14.15 -8.71
N HIS A 223 7.97 13.21 -8.73
CA HIS A 223 7.92 12.02 -9.57
C HIS A 223 7.53 10.79 -8.74
N MET A 224 6.37 10.22 -9.06
CA MET A 224 5.92 8.98 -8.42
C MET A 224 6.80 7.80 -8.80
N HIS A 225 7.02 6.91 -7.83
CA HIS A 225 7.67 5.64 -8.08
C HIS A 225 6.82 4.76 -9.00
N SER A 226 7.50 4.00 -9.85
CA SER A 226 6.89 3.05 -10.76
C SER A 226 6.51 1.77 -10.00
N GLU A 227 5.23 1.37 -10.06
CA GLU A 227 4.70 0.18 -9.40
C GLU A 227 3.94 -0.69 -10.41
N TYR A 228 4.18 -2.00 -10.35
CA TYR A 228 3.51 -2.95 -11.24
C TYR A 228 2.04 -3.12 -10.84
N TYR A 229 1.16 -3.06 -11.83
CA TYR A 229 -0.27 -3.30 -11.65
C TYR A 229 -0.79 -4.32 -12.66
N GLU A 230 -1.93 -4.93 -12.33
CA GLU A 230 -2.69 -5.81 -13.23
C GLU A 230 -4.18 -5.75 -12.93
N VAL A 231 -4.97 -5.62 -13.99
CA VAL A 231 -6.43 -5.80 -14.01
C VAL A 231 -6.76 -6.77 -15.13
N THR A 232 -7.29 -7.93 -14.81
CA THR A 232 -7.65 -8.95 -15.80
C THR A 232 -8.95 -8.58 -16.52
N PRO A 233 -9.24 -9.17 -17.72
CA PRO A 233 -10.51 -8.96 -18.41
C PRO A 233 -11.73 -9.29 -17.54
N GLU A 234 -11.69 -10.38 -16.78
CA GLU A 234 -12.76 -10.78 -15.85
C GLU A 234 -12.99 -9.73 -14.75
N GLN A 235 -11.92 -9.21 -14.16
CA GLN A 235 -11.99 -8.19 -13.11
C GLN A 235 -12.61 -6.89 -13.64
N ALA A 236 -12.17 -6.44 -14.81
CA ALA A 236 -12.70 -5.25 -15.46
C ALA A 236 -14.18 -5.41 -15.79
N GLU A 237 -14.59 -6.55 -16.37
CA GLU A 237 -15.99 -6.87 -16.68
C GLU A 237 -16.87 -6.83 -15.43
N ARG A 238 -16.45 -7.46 -14.34
CA ARG A 238 -17.20 -7.52 -13.08
C ARG A 238 -17.40 -6.12 -12.47
N ILE A 239 -16.36 -5.29 -12.46
CA ILE A 239 -16.43 -3.90 -11.97
C ILE A 239 -17.39 -3.08 -12.82
N ASN A 240 -17.24 -3.13 -14.15
CA ASN A 240 -18.09 -2.38 -15.06
C ASN A 240 -19.56 -2.86 -15.01
N ALA A 241 -19.80 -4.17 -14.88
CA ALA A 241 -21.13 -4.73 -14.74
C ALA A 241 -21.83 -4.29 -13.44
N ALA A 242 -21.11 -4.19 -12.32
CA ALA A 242 -21.67 -3.63 -11.08
C ALA A 242 -22.09 -2.17 -11.28
N ARG A 243 -21.24 -1.36 -11.88
CA ARG A 243 -21.51 0.05 -12.18
C ARG A 243 -22.69 0.22 -13.14
N ALA A 244 -22.78 -0.59 -14.19
CA ALA A 244 -23.90 -0.56 -15.14
C ALA A 244 -25.26 -0.89 -14.51
N ARG A 245 -25.26 -1.65 -13.40
CA ARG A 245 -26.46 -1.94 -12.60
C ARG A 245 -26.77 -0.87 -11.53
N GLY A 246 -26.01 0.25 -11.50
CA GLY A 246 -26.17 1.33 -10.53
C GLY A 246 -25.44 1.09 -9.20
N GLY A 247 -24.63 0.06 -9.09
CA GLY A 247 -23.76 -0.17 -7.93
C GLY A 247 -22.58 0.78 -7.92
N ARG A 248 -22.06 1.06 -6.73
CA ARG A 248 -20.87 1.91 -6.52
C ARG A 248 -19.60 1.07 -6.59
N VAL A 249 -18.53 1.69 -7.07
CA VAL A 249 -17.16 1.14 -6.99
C VAL A 249 -16.51 1.66 -5.71
N VAL A 250 -16.39 0.78 -4.72
CA VAL A 250 -15.80 1.06 -3.41
C VAL A 250 -14.40 0.47 -3.35
N CYS A 251 -13.37 1.32 -3.31
CA CYS A 251 -11.99 0.87 -3.23
C CYS A 251 -11.53 0.67 -1.79
N VAL A 252 -10.79 -0.40 -1.54
CA VAL A 252 -10.04 -0.62 -0.30
C VAL A 252 -8.58 -0.28 -0.54
N GLY A 253 -8.14 0.83 0.05
CA GLY A 253 -6.79 1.38 -0.06
C GLY A 253 -6.56 2.24 -1.30
N THR A 254 -5.63 3.17 -1.15
CA THR A 254 -5.17 4.06 -2.22
C THR A 254 -4.54 3.29 -3.39
N THR A 255 -4.01 2.07 -3.13
CA THR A 255 -3.48 1.18 -4.16
C THR A 255 -4.57 0.72 -5.13
N SER A 256 -5.76 0.36 -4.65
CA SER A 256 -6.90 0.00 -5.50
C SER A 256 -7.38 1.20 -6.32
N VAL A 257 -7.43 2.40 -5.73
CA VAL A 257 -7.73 3.64 -6.47
C VAL A 257 -6.73 3.86 -7.59
N ARG A 258 -5.44 3.82 -7.29
CA ARG A 258 -4.37 4.04 -8.29
C ARG A 258 -4.42 3.00 -9.42
N THR A 259 -4.74 1.75 -9.10
CA THR A 259 -4.92 0.70 -10.11
C THR A 259 -6.06 1.02 -11.05
N LEU A 260 -7.25 1.30 -10.53
CA LEU A 260 -8.41 1.58 -11.36
C LEU A 260 -8.26 2.87 -12.17
N GLU A 261 -7.76 3.95 -11.55
CA GLU A 261 -7.58 5.23 -12.24
C GLU A 261 -6.48 5.17 -13.33
N THR A 262 -5.55 4.21 -13.25
CA THR A 262 -4.55 3.96 -14.30
C THR A 262 -5.20 3.40 -15.57
N VAL A 263 -6.21 2.54 -15.44
CA VAL A 263 -6.82 1.82 -16.56
C VAL A 263 -8.21 2.34 -16.95
N ALA A 264 -8.74 3.31 -16.21
CA ALA A 264 -10.06 3.86 -16.48
C ALA A 264 -10.02 4.95 -17.57
N THR A 265 -11.00 4.92 -18.47
CA THR A 265 -11.28 6.00 -19.41
C THR A 265 -12.06 7.13 -18.76
N GLU A 266 -12.19 8.28 -19.44
CA GLU A 266 -12.84 9.49 -18.90
C GLU A 266 -14.32 9.27 -18.53
N ASP A 267 -14.99 8.33 -19.18
CA ASP A 267 -16.37 7.91 -18.86
C ASP A 267 -16.45 6.89 -17.71
N GLY A 268 -15.33 6.58 -17.08
CA GLY A 268 -15.23 5.71 -15.92
C GLY A 268 -15.25 4.21 -16.21
N ILE A 269 -15.11 3.82 -17.49
CA ILE A 269 -14.99 2.41 -17.85
C ILE A 269 -13.60 1.89 -17.50
N VAL A 270 -13.56 0.80 -16.74
CA VAL A 270 -12.33 0.10 -16.36
C VAL A 270 -11.94 -0.87 -17.47
N HIS A 271 -10.72 -0.74 -17.99
CA HIS A 271 -10.17 -1.64 -18.99
C HIS A 271 -9.22 -2.67 -18.39
N PRO A 272 -9.12 -3.88 -18.97
CA PRO A 272 -8.06 -4.80 -18.58
C PRO A 272 -6.71 -4.25 -19.01
N GLY A 273 -5.67 -4.55 -18.22
CA GLY A 273 -4.31 -4.13 -18.54
C GLY A 273 -3.33 -4.54 -17.46
N SER A 274 -2.07 -4.60 -17.83
CA SER A 274 -0.97 -4.81 -16.91
C SER A 274 0.25 -3.98 -17.33
N GLY A 275 1.05 -3.59 -16.37
CA GLY A 275 2.23 -2.77 -16.65
C GLY A 275 2.71 -2.02 -15.42
N PHE A 276 3.35 -0.89 -15.65
CA PHE A 276 3.84 -0.04 -14.58
C PHE A 276 3.09 1.27 -14.56
N THR A 277 2.64 1.68 -13.37
CA THR A 277 1.99 2.98 -13.16
C THR A 277 2.84 3.91 -12.34
N GLN A 278 2.83 5.18 -12.72
CA GLN A 278 3.39 6.30 -11.96
C GLN A 278 2.29 7.35 -11.71
N ILE A 279 1.02 6.92 -11.73
CA ILE A 279 -0.10 7.83 -11.55
C ILE A 279 0.02 8.61 -10.26
N PHE A 280 -0.08 9.92 -10.37
CA PHE A 280 -0.06 10.85 -9.27
C PHE A 280 -1.38 11.59 -9.19
N ILE A 281 -2.19 11.24 -8.20
CA ILE A 281 -3.53 11.81 -8.00
C ILE A 281 -3.43 12.92 -6.96
N THR A 282 -3.77 14.13 -7.39
CA THR A 282 -3.74 15.35 -6.56
C THR A 282 -5.04 16.14 -6.78
N PRO A 283 -5.37 17.11 -5.92
CA PRO A 283 -6.53 17.99 -6.16
C PRO A 283 -6.47 18.62 -7.56
N GLY A 284 -7.58 18.50 -8.29
CA GLY A 284 -7.71 18.91 -9.69
C GLY A 284 -7.54 17.77 -10.70
N VAL A 285 -7.03 16.61 -10.30
CA VAL A 285 -7.07 15.39 -11.12
C VAL A 285 -8.45 14.75 -10.95
N PRO A 286 -9.21 14.54 -12.03
CA PRO A 286 -10.53 13.91 -11.93
C PRO A 286 -10.40 12.45 -11.51
N ILE A 287 -11.28 12.03 -10.61
CA ILE A 287 -11.48 10.63 -10.25
C ILE A 287 -12.58 10.08 -11.15
N LYS A 288 -12.28 9.02 -11.89
CA LYS A 288 -13.12 8.51 -12.98
C LYS A 288 -13.93 7.27 -12.60
N ALA A 289 -13.26 6.32 -11.95
CA ALA A 289 -13.80 4.97 -11.74
C ALA A 289 -14.13 4.67 -10.26
N VAL A 290 -13.87 5.57 -9.31
CA VAL A 290 -14.00 5.30 -7.87
C VAL A 290 -15.08 6.18 -7.26
N ASP A 291 -16.08 5.55 -6.63
CA ASP A 291 -17.21 6.25 -5.99
C ASP A 291 -17.00 6.42 -4.47
N ALA A 292 -16.34 5.47 -3.81
CA ALA A 292 -16.04 5.54 -2.39
C ALA A 292 -14.68 4.90 -2.08
N LEU A 293 -14.07 5.30 -0.96
CA LEU A 293 -12.75 4.82 -0.55
C LEU A 293 -12.73 4.47 0.93
N ILE A 294 -12.22 3.27 1.25
CA ILE A 294 -11.83 2.86 2.59
C ILE A 294 -10.30 2.93 2.67
N THR A 295 -9.75 3.66 3.63
CA THR A 295 -8.30 3.92 3.72
C THR A 295 -7.85 4.08 5.18
N ASN A 296 -6.53 4.10 5.41
CA ASN A 296 -5.95 4.51 6.68
C ASN A 296 -5.78 6.04 6.73
N PHE A 297 -5.44 6.57 7.91
CA PHE A 297 -4.95 7.95 8.03
C PHE A 297 -3.48 8.02 7.59
N HIS A 298 -3.16 9.04 6.79
CA HIS A 298 -1.87 9.20 6.13
C HIS A 298 -1.00 10.30 6.76
N LEU A 299 0.31 10.25 6.47
CA LEU A 299 1.28 11.24 6.92
C LEU A 299 0.97 12.66 6.43
N PRO A 300 1.30 13.69 7.21
CA PRO A 300 1.40 15.05 6.71
C PRO A 300 2.29 15.12 5.46
N GLN A 301 1.94 15.98 4.53
CA GLN A 301 2.72 16.25 3.32
C GLN A 301 3.00 15.02 2.43
N SER A 302 2.17 13.97 2.53
CA SER A 302 2.32 12.75 1.74
C SER A 302 1.50 12.76 0.45
N THR A 303 1.97 12.02 -0.55
CA THR A 303 1.23 11.80 -1.80
C THR A 303 -0.14 11.14 -1.56
N LEU A 304 -0.26 10.36 -0.48
CA LEU A 304 -1.51 9.70 -0.12
C LEU A 304 -2.53 10.69 0.44
N LEU A 305 -2.10 11.67 1.24
CA LEU A 305 -2.99 12.75 1.69
C LEU A 305 -3.43 13.64 0.52
N MET A 306 -2.58 13.81 -0.49
CA MET A 306 -2.94 14.51 -1.73
C MET A 306 -4.03 13.77 -2.50
N LEU A 307 -3.95 12.42 -2.59
CA LEU A 307 -4.98 11.58 -3.20
C LEU A 307 -6.33 11.69 -2.43
N ILE A 308 -6.29 11.63 -1.11
CA ILE A 308 -7.48 11.83 -0.27
C ILE A 308 -8.09 13.22 -0.53
N SER A 309 -7.24 14.23 -0.63
CA SER A 309 -7.64 15.60 -0.94
C SER A 309 -8.24 15.76 -2.34
N ALA A 310 -7.88 14.92 -3.30
CA ALA A 310 -8.52 14.88 -4.61
C ALA A 310 -9.95 14.34 -4.54
N LEU A 311 -10.21 13.37 -3.64
CA LEU A 311 -11.52 12.74 -3.47
C LEU A 311 -12.52 13.61 -2.69
N MET A 312 -12.07 14.34 -1.67
CA MET A 312 -12.97 15.04 -0.76
C MET A 312 -12.75 16.55 -0.65
N GLY A 313 -11.78 17.07 -1.41
CA GLY A 313 -11.33 18.46 -1.29
C GLY A 313 -10.27 18.63 -0.19
N ARG A 314 -9.26 19.47 -0.44
CA ARG A 314 -8.13 19.65 0.47
C ARG A 314 -8.56 20.18 1.85
N GLU A 315 -9.41 21.19 1.89
CA GLU A 315 -9.86 21.78 3.15
C GLU A 315 -10.65 20.78 4.00
N ASN A 316 -11.53 20.01 3.36
CA ASN A 316 -12.28 18.96 4.04
C ASN A 316 -11.36 17.84 4.54
N ALA A 317 -10.36 17.45 3.76
CA ALA A 317 -9.38 16.44 4.16
C ALA A 317 -8.60 16.91 5.41
N LEU A 318 -8.04 18.11 5.40
CA LEU A 318 -7.29 18.65 6.53
C LEU A 318 -8.18 18.80 7.77
N HIS A 319 -9.38 19.33 7.62
CA HIS A 319 -10.34 19.45 8.72
C HIS A 319 -10.71 18.09 9.32
N THR A 320 -10.94 17.08 8.48
CA THR A 320 -11.22 15.71 8.93
C THR A 320 -10.04 15.11 9.70
N TYR A 321 -8.82 15.37 9.24
CA TYR A 321 -7.59 14.91 9.91
C TYR A 321 -7.37 15.62 11.25
N GLU A 322 -7.67 16.92 11.36
CA GLU A 322 -7.66 17.66 12.64
C GLU A 322 -8.66 17.05 13.64
N ILE A 323 -9.86 16.70 13.19
CA ILE A 323 -10.85 16.00 14.02
C ILE A 323 -10.31 14.64 14.45
N ALA A 324 -9.73 13.86 13.52
CA ALA A 324 -9.15 12.56 13.84
C ALA A 324 -8.05 12.65 14.90
N VAL A 325 -7.18 13.66 14.82
CA VAL A 325 -6.14 13.93 15.84
C VAL A 325 -6.79 14.28 17.18
N LYS A 326 -7.76 15.20 17.20
CA LYS A 326 -8.47 15.63 18.41
C LYS A 326 -9.20 14.47 19.08
N GLU A 327 -9.84 13.63 18.30
CA GLU A 327 -10.55 12.42 18.76
C GLU A 327 -9.60 11.24 19.03
N ARG A 328 -8.27 11.45 18.91
CA ARG A 328 -7.22 10.48 19.19
C ARG A 328 -7.39 9.18 18.40
N TYR A 329 -7.67 9.29 17.10
CA TYR A 329 -7.54 8.16 16.19
C TYR A 329 -6.07 7.75 16.09
N ARG A 330 -5.85 6.48 15.79
CA ARG A 330 -4.52 5.95 15.52
C ARG A 330 -4.20 6.08 14.04
N PHE A 331 -2.97 6.42 13.73
CA PHE A 331 -2.53 6.77 12.38
C PHE A 331 -1.64 5.68 11.77
N PHE A 332 -1.57 5.66 10.44
CA PHE A 332 -0.76 4.83 9.56
C PHE A 332 -1.16 3.35 9.50
N SER A 333 -0.19 2.49 9.14
CA SER A 333 -0.40 1.09 8.70
C SER A 333 -1.21 0.24 9.68
N PHE A 334 -0.99 0.40 10.98
CA PHE A 334 -1.70 -0.32 12.04
C PHE A 334 -2.72 0.54 12.78
N GLY A 335 -2.96 1.73 12.26
CA GLY A 335 -3.90 2.67 12.82
C GLY A 335 -5.35 2.31 12.57
N ASP A 336 -6.19 3.32 12.66
CA ASP A 336 -7.63 3.24 12.42
C ASP A 336 -7.95 3.53 10.96
N ALA A 337 -9.20 3.35 10.57
CA ALA A 337 -9.65 3.50 9.20
C ALA A 337 -10.49 4.78 9.02
N MET A 338 -10.53 5.24 7.77
CA MET A 338 -11.44 6.25 7.28
C MET A 338 -12.20 5.73 6.07
N MET A 339 -13.48 6.02 5.97
CA MET A 339 -14.30 5.82 4.78
C MET A 339 -14.76 7.16 4.23
N ILE A 340 -14.53 7.37 2.94
CA ILE A 340 -15.03 8.53 2.19
C ILE A 340 -16.16 8.01 1.31
N THR A 341 -17.36 8.50 1.49
CA THR A 341 -18.57 8.09 0.77
C THR A 341 -19.50 9.28 0.55
N ASP A 342 -20.56 9.07 -0.19
CA ASP A 342 -21.64 10.05 -0.40
C ASP A 342 -22.75 9.89 0.63
#